data_350bde5e1381115b0841c27027b0a91c
#
_entry.id   350bde5e1381115b0841c27027b0a91c
#
_cell.length_a   1.000
_cell.length_b   1.000
_cell.length_c   1.000
_cell.angle_alpha   90.00
_cell.angle_beta   90.00
_cell.angle_gamma   90.00
#
_symmetry.space_group_name_H-M   'P 1'
#
loop_
_entity.id
_entity.type
_entity.pdbx_description
1 polymer ?
#
loop_
_entity_poly.entity_id
_entity_poly.type
_entity_poly.pdbx_seq_one_letter_code
_entity_poly.pdbx_strand_id
1 'polypeptide(L)'
;MTSFLLYLYTESPLHAGAADAEGSLNLPIQRESTTGYPVVWGQSLKGALRAAGYDAGWGQGSLDRVFGKAVQRDGEPGVNPTAGLLTVGDAQLVALPVPTLRRTFAWATSSVALSRLSRKYTRTGLPGEIPDVPDIAHDRGVALDTEWTASDQVVGPCLVPMSRPTTAGGLENWAERIATDGIGDGSALAYFADKFRTDMLLVGTSIMDQLLRECTEYAVRVQLNPDTKTVEHGPFTSEYLPTETLLATVLTLRTPQGKDTEHDAEHQRLLRKLFDGSVLQIGGDETLGKGLVWSRLAGEGTGE
;
A
#
# COMPACT_ATOMS: atom_id res chain seq x y z
N MET A 1 -5.59 5.47 23.24
CA MET A 1 -4.89 5.20 21.95
C MET A 1 -5.94 4.85 20.92
N THR A 2 -5.95 5.53 19.80
CA THR A 2 -6.86 5.25 18.68
C THR A 2 -6.04 4.69 17.52
N SER A 3 -6.46 3.54 16.98
CA SER A 3 -5.80 2.90 15.85
C SER A 3 -6.69 2.95 14.62
N PHE A 4 -6.09 3.18 13.46
CA PHE A 4 -6.74 3.25 12.17
C PHE A 4 -6.08 2.24 11.23
N LEU A 5 -6.86 1.54 10.44
CA LEU A 5 -6.37 0.76 9.31
C LEU A 5 -6.41 1.65 8.07
N LEU A 6 -5.24 1.96 7.54
CA LEU A 6 -5.08 2.77 6.33
C LEU A 6 -4.73 1.86 5.16
N TYR A 7 -5.56 1.90 4.13
CA TYR A 7 -5.26 1.33 2.82
C TYR A 7 -4.64 2.38 1.91
N LEU A 8 -3.77 1.91 1.05
CA LEU A 8 -3.06 2.70 0.05
C LEU A 8 -3.20 1.99 -1.30
N TYR A 9 -3.83 2.66 -2.26
CA TYR A 9 -4.09 2.15 -3.60
C TYR A 9 -3.34 3.00 -4.62
N THR A 10 -2.40 2.42 -5.37
CA THR A 10 -1.54 3.17 -6.28
C THR A 10 -2.28 3.63 -7.53
N GLU A 11 -2.41 4.94 -7.71
CA GLU A 11 -2.93 5.59 -8.93
C GLU A 11 -1.85 5.64 -10.02
N SER A 12 -0.60 5.81 -9.61
CA SER A 12 0.57 5.77 -10.49
C SER A 12 1.64 4.85 -9.93
N PRO A 13 2.60 4.36 -10.75
CA PRO A 13 3.66 3.49 -10.27
C PRO A 13 4.41 4.10 -9.08
N LEU A 14 4.63 3.29 -8.03
CA LEU A 14 5.18 3.75 -6.77
C LEU A 14 6.63 3.29 -6.59
N HIS A 15 7.56 4.24 -6.46
CA HIS A 15 8.95 3.99 -6.11
C HIS A 15 9.20 4.26 -4.61
N ALA A 16 9.04 3.24 -3.78
CA ALA A 16 9.54 3.26 -2.41
C ALA A 16 10.96 2.69 -2.42
N GLY A 17 11.95 3.55 -2.72
CA GLY A 17 13.31 3.12 -3.03
C GLY A 17 14.05 2.46 -1.87
N ALA A 18 14.80 1.40 -2.15
CA ALA A 18 15.78 0.82 -1.24
C ALA A 18 17.08 1.64 -1.21
N ALA A 19 17.90 1.43 -0.17
CA ALA A 19 19.14 2.17 0.01
C ALA A 19 20.26 1.71 -0.94
N ASP A 20 20.26 0.42 -1.31
CA ASP A 20 21.33 -0.21 -2.07
C ASP A 20 20.83 -0.76 -3.42
N ALA A 21 21.68 -0.72 -4.42
CA ALA A 21 21.43 -1.34 -5.72
C ALA A 21 21.40 -2.87 -5.61
N GLU A 22 20.58 -3.53 -6.42
CA GLU A 22 20.47 -4.99 -6.46
C GLU A 22 20.81 -5.51 -7.88
N GLY A 23 21.96 -6.15 -8.03
CA GLY A 23 22.41 -6.69 -9.32
C GLY A 23 22.54 -5.61 -10.39
N SER A 24 21.78 -5.74 -11.49
CA SER A 24 21.71 -4.77 -12.57
C SER A 24 20.71 -3.64 -12.32
N LEU A 25 19.98 -3.68 -11.23
CA LEU A 25 18.96 -2.70 -10.86
C LEU A 25 19.60 -1.63 -9.97
N ASN A 26 19.63 -0.40 -10.47
CA ASN A 26 20.26 0.72 -9.78
C ASN A 26 19.42 1.22 -8.62
N LEU A 27 18.09 1.26 -8.80
CA LEU A 27 17.12 1.81 -7.86
C LEU A 27 15.98 0.81 -7.64
N PRO A 28 16.19 -0.25 -6.82
CA PRO A 28 15.15 -1.20 -6.46
C PRO A 28 14.14 -0.60 -5.48
N ILE A 29 12.94 -1.19 -5.40
CA ILE A 29 11.97 -0.89 -4.35
C ILE A 29 12.35 -1.61 -3.06
N GLN A 30 11.84 -1.09 -1.93
CA GLN A 30 11.99 -1.71 -0.62
C GLN A 30 11.25 -3.04 -0.55
N ARG A 31 11.93 -4.06 -0.03
CA ARG A 31 11.38 -5.38 0.21
C ARG A 31 11.72 -5.85 1.62
N GLU A 32 10.86 -6.66 2.20
CA GLU A 32 11.15 -7.35 3.45
C GLU A 32 12.25 -8.42 3.20
N SER A 33 13.31 -8.37 3.97
CA SER A 33 14.46 -9.29 3.80
C SER A 33 14.10 -10.78 3.96
N THR A 34 13.10 -11.09 4.79
CA THR A 34 12.70 -12.48 5.07
C THR A 34 11.76 -13.05 4.01
N THR A 35 10.88 -12.24 3.45
CA THR A 35 9.77 -12.72 2.60
C THR A 35 9.85 -12.24 1.17
N GLY A 36 10.68 -11.23 0.88
CA GLY A 36 10.73 -10.59 -0.44
C GLY A 36 9.51 -9.73 -0.79
N TYR A 37 8.51 -9.65 0.10
CA TYR A 37 7.33 -8.83 -0.15
C TYR A 37 7.70 -7.36 -0.22
N PRO A 38 7.20 -6.63 -1.23
CA PRO A 38 7.32 -5.18 -1.29
C PRO A 38 6.71 -4.52 -0.05
N VAL A 39 7.35 -3.45 0.39
CA VAL A 39 6.92 -2.71 1.58
C VAL A 39 7.23 -1.22 1.42
N VAL A 40 6.37 -0.37 1.92
CA VAL A 40 6.70 1.04 2.17
C VAL A 40 6.97 1.21 3.66
N TRP A 41 8.21 1.52 4.01
CA TRP A 41 8.57 1.66 5.42
C TRP A 41 7.81 2.78 6.10
N GLY A 42 7.39 2.53 7.33
CA GLY A 42 6.62 3.48 8.13
C GLY A 42 7.30 4.84 8.30
N GLN A 43 8.64 4.88 8.29
CA GLN A 43 9.40 6.13 8.33
C GLN A 43 9.21 6.97 7.04
N SER A 44 9.27 6.34 5.87
CA SER A 44 9.04 6.99 4.58
C SER A 44 7.58 7.45 4.47
N LEU A 45 6.64 6.57 4.83
CA LEU A 45 5.23 6.90 4.86
C LEU A 45 4.94 8.05 5.83
N LYS A 46 5.53 8.06 7.02
CA LYS A 46 5.36 9.14 8.00
C LYS A 46 5.83 10.50 7.45
N GLY A 47 6.92 10.51 6.70
CA GLY A 47 7.41 11.71 6.01
C GLY A 47 6.39 12.24 4.99
N ALA A 48 5.86 11.36 4.13
CA ALA A 48 4.84 11.68 3.15
C ALA A 48 3.54 12.21 3.79
N LEU A 49 3.08 11.55 4.86
CA LEU A 49 1.90 11.98 5.61
C LEU A 49 2.08 13.35 6.28
N ARG A 50 3.29 13.65 6.77
CA ARG A 50 3.63 14.97 7.31
C ARG A 50 3.60 16.04 6.22
N ALA A 51 4.16 15.76 5.05
CA ALA A 51 4.15 16.67 3.89
C ALA A 51 2.71 16.96 3.45
N ALA A 52 1.88 15.93 3.32
CA ALA A 52 0.45 16.09 3.00
C ALA A 52 -0.29 16.95 4.04
N GLY A 53 0.04 16.82 5.33
CA GLY A 53 -0.51 17.69 6.38
C GLY A 53 -0.07 19.15 6.22
N TYR A 54 1.17 19.39 5.86
CA TYR A 54 1.69 20.72 5.56
C TYR A 54 0.96 21.36 4.36
N ASP A 55 0.81 20.62 3.27
CA ASP A 55 0.14 21.05 2.05
C ASP A 55 -1.37 21.32 2.29
N ALA A 56 -1.98 20.56 3.20
CA ALA A 56 -3.35 20.77 3.66
C ALA A 56 -3.51 21.98 4.63
N GLY A 57 -2.42 22.72 4.90
CA GLY A 57 -2.44 23.93 5.71
C GLY A 57 -2.45 23.69 7.23
N TRP A 58 -1.99 22.52 7.71
CA TRP A 58 -1.86 22.30 9.14
C TRP A 58 -0.83 23.25 9.76
N GLY A 59 -1.19 23.85 10.88
CA GLY A 59 -0.26 24.68 11.63
C GLY A 59 0.96 23.89 12.13
N GLN A 60 2.14 24.54 12.21
CA GLN A 60 3.39 23.89 12.61
C GLN A 60 3.29 23.18 13.97
N GLY A 61 2.53 23.74 14.92
CA GLY A 61 2.29 23.12 16.23
C GLY A 61 1.58 21.77 16.14
N SER A 62 0.58 21.62 15.26
CA SER A 62 -0.14 20.36 15.02
C SER A 62 0.76 19.35 14.30
N LEU A 63 1.53 19.79 13.29
CA LEU A 63 2.50 18.95 12.59
C LEU A 63 3.55 18.39 13.55
N ASP A 64 4.14 19.24 14.40
CA ASP A 64 5.16 18.82 15.35
C ASP A 64 4.59 17.92 16.45
N ARG A 65 3.37 18.17 16.90
CA ARG A 65 2.71 17.32 17.90
C ARG A 65 2.34 15.95 17.34
N VAL A 66 1.79 15.88 16.13
CA VAL A 66 1.35 14.63 15.50
C VAL A 66 2.54 13.83 14.97
N PHE A 67 3.40 14.45 14.19
CA PHE A 67 4.49 13.76 13.49
C PHE A 67 5.85 13.83 14.20
N GLY A 68 6.00 14.73 15.17
CA GLY A 68 7.25 14.96 15.89
C GLY A 68 8.04 16.12 15.30
N LYS A 69 8.93 16.67 16.12
CA LYS A 69 9.83 17.76 15.74
C LYS A 69 11.21 17.20 15.44
N ALA A 70 11.70 17.46 14.23
CA ALA A 70 13.06 17.09 13.83
C ALA A 70 14.09 18.06 14.45
N VAL A 71 15.32 17.58 14.63
CA VAL A 71 16.47 18.42 14.97
C VAL A 71 16.76 19.31 13.76
N GLN A 72 16.77 20.62 13.94
CA GLN A 72 17.29 21.54 12.91
C GLN A 72 18.82 21.36 12.82
N ARG A 73 19.33 21.19 11.60
CA ARG A 73 20.77 20.97 11.34
C ARG A 73 21.65 22.20 11.63
N ASP A 74 21.07 23.37 11.77
CA ASP A 74 21.77 24.64 11.85
C ASP A 74 22.01 25.11 13.31
N GLY A 75 22.56 24.22 14.14
CA GLY A 75 23.32 24.62 15.33
C GLY A 75 22.65 25.56 16.34
N GLU A 76 21.37 25.86 16.28
CA GLU A 76 20.69 26.64 17.31
C GLU A 76 20.59 25.85 18.62
N PRO A 77 21.21 26.33 19.71
CA PRO A 77 21.13 25.65 21.00
C PRO A 77 19.69 25.76 21.54
N GLY A 78 19.01 24.64 21.74
CA GLY A 78 17.78 24.62 22.54
C GLY A 78 16.58 23.91 21.97
N VAL A 79 16.62 23.34 20.77
CA VAL A 79 15.50 22.58 20.23
C VAL A 79 15.73 21.09 20.46
N ASN A 80 15.18 20.55 21.55
CA ASN A 80 15.16 19.10 21.76
C ASN A 80 14.19 18.45 20.78
N PRO A 81 14.60 17.36 20.08
CA PRO A 81 13.69 16.60 19.25
C PRO A 81 12.57 16.01 20.12
N THR A 82 11.33 16.13 19.65
CA THR A 82 10.18 15.55 20.35
C THR A 82 9.55 14.47 19.48
N ALA A 83 9.25 13.32 20.11
CA ALA A 83 8.53 12.25 19.43
C ALA A 83 7.08 12.66 19.18
N GLY A 84 6.61 12.45 17.96
CA GLY A 84 5.20 12.67 17.61
C GLY A 84 4.26 11.67 18.28
N LEU A 85 2.99 12.03 18.33
CA LEU A 85 1.92 11.17 18.85
C LEU A 85 1.55 10.04 17.88
N LEU A 86 1.74 10.26 16.57
CA LEU A 86 1.39 9.30 15.54
C LEU A 86 2.51 8.28 15.35
N THR A 87 2.16 7.01 15.54
CA THR A 87 2.97 5.85 15.14
C THR A 87 2.45 5.38 13.78
N VAL A 88 3.33 5.26 12.81
CA VAL A 88 3.04 4.79 11.46
C VAL A 88 3.72 3.44 11.28
N GLY A 89 2.93 2.40 11.04
CA GLY A 89 3.46 1.08 10.70
C GLY A 89 3.91 1.00 9.25
N ASP A 90 4.69 -0.04 8.92
CA ASP A 90 5.03 -0.33 7.53
C ASP A 90 3.77 -0.67 6.73
N ALA A 91 3.66 -0.09 5.53
CA ALA A 91 2.59 -0.45 4.60
C ALA A 91 3.01 -1.72 3.85
N GLN A 92 2.31 -2.80 4.15
CA GLN A 92 2.56 -4.14 3.62
C GLN A 92 1.61 -4.45 2.49
N LEU A 93 2.08 -5.23 1.52
CA LEU A 93 1.30 -5.66 0.37
C LEU A 93 0.05 -6.46 0.81
N VAL A 94 -1.10 -6.09 0.26
CA VAL A 94 -2.37 -6.80 0.34
C VAL A 94 -2.64 -7.56 -0.95
N ALA A 95 -2.53 -6.87 -2.09
CA ALA A 95 -2.75 -7.45 -3.40
C ALA A 95 -1.87 -6.78 -4.46
N LEU A 96 -1.30 -7.57 -5.36
CA LEU A 96 -0.47 -7.14 -6.47
C LEU A 96 -1.26 -7.31 -7.77
N PRO A 97 -1.41 -6.27 -8.61
CA PRO A 97 -1.96 -6.42 -9.94
C PRO A 97 -0.98 -7.20 -10.81
N VAL A 98 -1.48 -8.19 -11.50
CA VAL A 98 -0.67 -9.08 -12.34
C VAL A 98 -1.31 -9.21 -13.71
N PRO A 99 -0.53 -9.17 -14.81
CA PRO A 99 -1.07 -9.32 -16.15
C PRO A 99 -1.61 -10.73 -16.33
N THR A 100 -2.72 -10.84 -17.05
CA THR A 100 -3.36 -12.11 -17.36
C THR A 100 -3.85 -12.13 -18.80
N LEU A 101 -3.98 -13.33 -19.39
CA LEU A 101 -4.55 -13.45 -20.73
C LEU A 101 -6.08 -13.19 -20.74
N ARG A 102 -6.73 -13.35 -19.60
CA ARG A 102 -8.14 -13.01 -19.40
C ARG A 102 -8.25 -11.68 -18.68
N ARG A 103 -9.21 -10.84 -19.09
CA ARG A 103 -9.60 -9.60 -18.36
C ARG A 103 -8.44 -8.63 -18.10
N THR A 104 -7.40 -8.66 -18.93
CA THR A 104 -6.23 -7.76 -18.92
C THR A 104 -5.32 -7.98 -17.71
N PHE A 105 -5.83 -7.87 -16.49
CA PHE A 105 -5.12 -8.10 -15.25
C PHE A 105 -6.07 -8.62 -14.16
N ALA A 106 -5.50 -9.23 -13.14
CA ALA A 106 -6.16 -9.63 -11.90
C ALA A 106 -5.30 -9.23 -10.70
N TRP A 107 -5.85 -9.29 -9.50
CA TRP A 107 -5.09 -9.06 -8.27
C TRP A 107 -4.68 -10.39 -7.63
N ALA A 108 -3.37 -10.61 -7.56
CA ALA A 108 -2.81 -11.73 -6.82
C ALA A 108 -2.66 -11.37 -5.34
N THR A 109 -3.17 -12.22 -4.46
CA THR A 109 -2.94 -12.19 -3.01
C THR A 109 -2.49 -13.56 -2.53
N SER A 110 -2.13 -13.69 -1.26
CA SER A 110 -1.68 -14.94 -0.67
C SER A 110 -2.19 -15.10 0.77
N SER A 111 -2.17 -16.33 1.29
CA SER A 111 -2.51 -16.59 2.70
C SER A 111 -1.63 -15.77 3.66
N VAL A 112 -0.38 -15.49 3.30
CA VAL A 112 0.52 -14.62 4.09
C VAL A 112 -0.01 -13.19 4.11
N ALA A 113 -0.36 -12.62 2.96
CA ALA A 113 -0.87 -11.25 2.87
C ALA A 113 -2.19 -11.10 3.63
N LEU A 114 -3.13 -12.03 3.44
CA LEU A 114 -4.42 -12.03 4.13
C LEU A 114 -4.27 -12.24 5.65
N SER A 115 -3.34 -13.11 6.12
CA SER A 115 -3.06 -13.30 7.55
C SER A 115 -2.51 -12.04 8.19
N ARG A 116 -1.67 -11.29 7.48
CA ARG A 116 -1.14 -9.99 7.94
C ARG A 116 -2.25 -8.95 8.02
N LEU A 117 -3.13 -8.93 7.04
CA LEU A 117 -4.28 -8.04 7.01
C LEU A 117 -5.26 -8.38 8.15
N SER A 118 -5.56 -9.65 8.39
CA SER A 118 -6.38 -10.13 9.52
C SER A 118 -5.86 -9.58 10.87
N ARG A 119 -4.54 -9.67 11.11
CA ARG A 119 -3.94 -9.09 12.33
C ARG A 119 -4.08 -7.57 12.42
N LYS A 120 -4.09 -6.85 11.29
CA LYS A 120 -4.33 -5.41 11.28
C LYS A 120 -5.77 -5.08 11.66
N TYR A 121 -6.74 -5.83 11.14
CA TYR A 121 -8.15 -5.72 11.56
C TYR A 121 -8.33 -5.99 13.06
N THR A 122 -7.75 -7.07 13.56
CA THR A 122 -7.77 -7.39 15.00
C THR A 122 -7.19 -6.25 15.85
N ARG A 123 -6.06 -5.69 15.41
CA ARG A 123 -5.37 -4.61 16.15
C ARG A 123 -6.16 -3.31 16.17
N THR A 124 -6.89 -3.01 15.12
CA THR A 124 -7.69 -1.78 15.00
C THR A 124 -9.07 -1.89 15.65
N GLY A 125 -9.54 -3.12 15.90
CA GLY A 125 -10.86 -3.36 16.50
C GLY A 125 -12.02 -2.90 15.61
N LEU A 126 -11.82 -2.89 14.30
CA LEU A 126 -12.86 -2.52 13.35
C LEU A 126 -14.05 -3.48 13.42
N PRO A 127 -15.28 -2.98 13.24
CA PRO A 127 -16.49 -3.79 13.33
C PRO A 127 -16.57 -4.84 12.21
N GLY A 128 -17.37 -5.86 12.47
CA GLY A 128 -17.59 -6.98 11.54
C GLY A 128 -16.64 -8.16 11.79
N GLU A 129 -17.06 -9.31 11.31
CA GLU A 129 -16.29 -10.54 11.41
C GLU A 129 -15.06 -10.46 10.49
N ILE A 130 -13.91 -10.88 11.02
CA ILE A 130 -12.70 -11.01 10.22
C ILE A 130 -12.77 -12.36 9.50
N PRO A 131 -12.73 -12.38 8.16
CA PRO A 131 -12.86 -13.62 7.42
C PRO A 131 -11.71 -14.59 7.73
N ASP A 132 -12.00 -15.89 7.68
CA ASP A 132 -10.99 -16.93 7.76
C ASP A 132 -10.01 -16.80 6.59
N VAL A 133 -8.73 -17.01 6.88
CA VAL A 133 -7.71 -17.00 5.84
C VAL A 133 -7.64 -18.40 5.21
N PRO A 134 -7.99 -18.52 3.90
CA PRO A 134 -7.91 -19.82 3.24
C PRO A 134 -6.46 -20.30 3.14
N ASP A 135 -6.26 -21.59 3.38
CA ASP A 135 -4.99 -22.27 3.09
C ASP A 135 -5.02 -22.84 1.67
N ILE A 136 -3.86 -22.81 1.00
CA ILE A 136 -3.73 -23.25 -0.38
C ILE A 136 -2.36 -23.91 -0.62
N ALA A 137 -2.32 -24.92 -1.48
CA ALA A 137 -1.08 -25.56 -1.89
C ALA A 137 -0.16 -24.53 -2.61
N HIS A 138 1.15 -24.68 -2.40
CA HIS A 138 2.16 -23.72 -2.82
C HIS A 138 2.20 -23.41 -4.32
N ASP A 139 1.73 -24.33 -5.17
CA ASP A 139 1.77 -24.30 -6.64
C ASP A 139 0.39 -24.11 -7.31
N ARG A 140 -0.64 -23.74 -6.54
CA ARG A 140 -2.02 -23.61 -7.03
C ARG A 140 -2.58 -22.23 -6.83
N GLY A 141 -3.72 -21.96 -7.51
CA GLY A 141 -4.52 -20.76 -7.36
C GLY A 141 -5.98 -21.10 -7.07
N VAL A 142 -6.66 -20.16 -6.40
CA VAL A 142 -8.09 -20.21 -6.11
C VAL A 142 -8.73 -18.88 -6.51
N ALA A 143 -9.89 -18.95 -7.17
CA ALA A 143 -10.66 -17.78 -7.57
C ALA A 143 -12.18 -18.03 -7.41
N LEU A 144 -12.93 -16.93 -7.30
CA LEU A 144 -14.38 -16.97 -7.10
C LEU A 144 -15.14 -17.20 -8.42
N ASP A 145 -14.72 -16.46 -9.45
CA ASP A 145 -15.41 -16.50 -10.74
C ASP A 145 -15.08 -17.79 -11.52
N THR A 146 -16.10 -18.34 -12.18
CA THR A 146 -16.01 -19.57 -12.96
C THR A 146 -15.08 -19.48 -14.16
N GLU A 147 -14.94 -18.29 -14.74
CA GLU A 147 -14.03 -18.11 -15.88
C GLU A 147 -12.56 -18.31 -15.48
N TRP A 148 -12.19 -17.94 -14.24
CA TRP A 148 -10.86 -18.20 -13.71
C TRP A 148 -10.59 -19.67 -13.43
N THR A 149 -11.63 -20.46 -13.11
CA THR A 149 -11.50 -21.85 -12.67
C THR A 149 -11.84 -22.89 -13.76
N ALA A 150 -12.16 -22.44 -14.97
CA ALA A 150 -12.50 -23.33 -16.08
C ALA A 150 -11.30 -24.11 -16.64
N SER A 151 -10.08 -23.60 -16.46
CA SER A 151 -8.82 -24.21 -16.89
C SER A 151 -7.66 -23.59 -16.13
N ASP A 152 -6.45 -24.11 -16.33
CA ASP A 152 -5.21 -23.43 -15.88
C ASP A 152 -5.14 -22.04 -16.49
N GLN A 153 -4.66 -21.07 -15.71
CA GLN A 153 -4.58 -19.66 -16.12
C GLN A 153 -3.11 -19.21 -16.23
N VAL A 154 -2.87 -18.36 -17.21
CA VAL A 154 -1.61 -17.61 -17.29
C VAL A 154 -1.76 -16.38 -16.41
N VAL A 155 -0.97 -16.31 -15.34
CA VAL A 155 -0.95 -15.26 -14.33
C VAL A 155 0.48 -14.73 -14.26
N GLY A 156 0.74 -13.56 -14.80
CA GLY A 156 2.11 -13.08 -15.02
C GLY A 156 2.91 -14.12 -15.82
N PRO A 157 4.11 -14.51 -15.37
CA PRO A 157 4.93 -15.52 -16.02
C PRO A 157 4.52 -16.97 -15.66
N CYS A 158 3.53 -17.17 -14.81
CA CYS A 158 3.17 -18.48 -14.26
C CYS A 158 1.99 -19.10 -15.00
N LEU A 159 2.04 -20.40 -15.25
CA LEU A 159 0.86 -21.21 -15.57
C LEU A 159 0.33 -21.79 -14.24
N VAL A 160 -0.86 -21.37 -13.83
CA VAL A 160 -1.41 -21.64 -12.51
C VAL A 160 -2.64 -22.55 -12.64
N PRO A 161 -2.58 -23.77 -12.06
CA PRO A 161 -3.77 -24.60 -11.91
C PRO A 161 -4.75 -23.92 -10.96
N MET A 162 -5.91 -23.52 -11.50
CA MET A 162 -6.93 -22.78 -10.75
C MET A 162 -8.06 -23.70 -10.29
N SER A 163 -8.59 -23.41 -9.11
CA SER A 163 -9.74 -24.11 -8.55
C SER A 163 -10.70 -23.15 -7.84
N ARG A 164 -11.90 -23.61 -7.56
CA ARG A 164 -12.83 -22.91 -6.68
C ARG A 164 -12.46 -23.11 -5.22
N PRO A 165 -12.83 -22.16 -4.32
CA PRO A 165 -12.66 -22.36 -2.90
C PRO A 165 -13.38 -23.65 -2.43
N THR A 166 -12.71 -24.43 -1.61
CA THR A 166 -13.30 -25.64 -1.01
C THR A 166 -14.17 -25.31 0.19
N THR A 167 -13.90 -24.19 0.85
CA THR A 167 -14.66 -23.68 2.00
C THR A 167 -15.45 -22.45 1.58
N ALA A 168 -16.76 -22.46 1.85
CA ALA A 168 -17.61 -21.32 1.54
C ALA A 168 -17.22 -20.09 2.38
N GLY A 169 -17.24 -18.92 1.76
CA GLY A 169 -17.19 -17.62 2.43
C GLY A 169 -15.81 -17.03 2.68
N GLY A 170 -14.75 -17.82 2.85
CA GLY A 170 -13.43 -17.25 3.22
C GLY A 170 -12.88 -16.26 2.20
N LEU A 171 -12.65 -16.72 0.97
CA LEU A 171 -12.09 -15.85 -0.09
C LEU A 171 -13.08 -14.75 -0.54
N GLU A 172 -14.36 -15.09 -0.65
CA GLU A 172 -15.43 -14.17 -1.03
C GLU A 172 -15.56 -13.02 -0.02
N ASN A 173 -15.59 -13.36 1.27
CA ASN A 173 -15.66 -12.36 2.34
C ASN A 173 -14.42 -11.45 2.36
N TRP A 174 -13.23 -12.00 2.05
CA TRP A 174 -12.03 -11.18 1.90
C TRP A 174 -12.10 -10.26 0.69
N ALA A 175 -12.58 -10.75 -0.46
CA ALA A 175 -12.73 -9.93 -1.67
C ALA A 175 -13.70 -8.76 -1.42
N GLU A 176 -14.86 -9.05 -0.81
CA GLU A 176 -15.85 -8.04 -0.44
C GLU A 176 -15.29 -7.06 0.58
N ARG A 177 -14.64 -7.55 1.64
CA ARG A 177 -14.08 -6.71 2.70
C ARG A 177 -12.99 -5.77 2.19
N ILE A 178 -12.08 -6.28 1.36
CA ILE A 178 -10.99 -5.47 0.79
C ILE A 178 -11.55 -4.47 -0.23
N ALA A 179 -12.48 -4.87 -1.09
CA ALA A 179 -13.10 -3.97 -2.05
C ALA A 179 -13.81 -2.81 -1.35
N THR A 180 -14.58 -3.09 -0.31
CA THR A 180 -15.33 -2.08 0.46
C THR A 180 -14.44 -1.20 1.32
N ASP A 181 -13.56 -1.79 2.14
CA ASP A 181 -12.75 -1.04 3.11
C ASP A 181 -11.49 -0.42 2.48
N GLY A 182 -10.93 -1.06 1.45
CA GLY A 182 -9.62 -0.69 0.88
C GLY A 182 -9.70 0.12 -0.41
N ILE A 183 -10.59 -0.25 -1.34
CA ILE A 183 -10.76 0.45 -2.62
C ILE A 183 -11.92 1.46 -2.49
N GLY A 184 -13.05 1.00 -1.97
CA GLY A 184 -14.24 1.78 -1.74
C GLY A 184 -15.18 1.83 -2.95
N ASP A 185 -16.49 1.93 -2.63
CA ASP A 185 -17.56 1.96 -3.64
C ASP A 185 -17.84 3.41 -4.13
N GLY A 186 -16.95 4.36 -3.82
CA GLY A 186 -17.05 5.73 -4.27
C GLY A 186 -16.88 5.84 -5.81
N SER A 187 -17.47 6.86 -6.41
CA SER A 187 -17.57 7.00 -7.86
C SER A 187 -16.25 6.90 -8.63
N ALA A 188 -15.14 7.31 -8.04
CA ALA A 188 -13.82 7.30 -8.69
C ALA A 188 -13.26 5.88 -8.87
N LEU A 189 -13.45 5.00 -7.89
CA LEU A 189 -12.85 3.66 -7.86
C LEU A 189 -13.88 2.52 -7.91
N ALA A 190 -15.17 2.82 -8.08
CA ALA A 190 -16.24 1.82 -8.09
C ALA A 190 -15.99 0.67 -9.08
N TYR A 191 -15.54 0.98 -10.29
CA TYR A 191 -15.19 -0.03 -11.29
C TYR A 191 -14.11 -1.00 -10.77
N PHE A 192 -13.09 -0.48 -10.11
CA PHE A 192 -11.99 -1.29 -9.59
C PHE A 192 -12.41 -2.10 -8.35
N ALA A 193 -13.30 -1.57 -7.52
CA ALA A 193 -13.87 -2.31 -6.41
C ALA A 193 -14.70 -3.51 -6.92
N ASP A 194 -15.56 -3.31 -7.92
CA ASP A 194 -16.35 -4.37 -8.54
C ASP A 194 -15.47 -5.41 -9.23
N LYS A 195 -14.45 -4.96 -9.98
CA LYS A 195 -13.47 -5.83 -10.60
C LYS A 195 -12.70 -6.65 -9.56
N PHE A 196 -12.29 -6.03 -8.43
CA PHE A 196 -11.57 -6.72 -7.37
C PHE A 196 -12.37 -7.88 -6.77
N ARG A 197 -13.68 -7.72 -6.58
CA ARG A 197 -14.59 -8.76 -6.08
C ARG A 197 -14.57 -10.02 -6.94
N THR A 198 -14.41 -9.87 -8.25
CA THR A 198 -14.44 -10.97 -9.21
C THR A 198 -13.07 -11.49 -9.60
N ASP A 199 -12.07 -10.64 -9.61
CA ASP A 199 -10.75 -10.88 -10.18
C ASP A 199 -9.63 -10.92 -9.12
N MET A 200 -9.98 -11.10 -7.84
CA MET A 200 -9.02 -11.43 -6.80
C MET A 200 -8.65 -12.92 -6.87
N LEU A 201 -7.36 -13.19 -7.07
CA LEU A 201 -6.78 -14.52 -7.13
C LEU A 201 -5.97 -14.79 -5.86
N LEU A 202 -6.35 -15.82 -5.11
CA LEU A 202 -5.52 -16.34 -4.03
C LEU A 202 -4.52 -17.33 -4.64
N VAL A 203 -3.23 -17.06 -4.52
CA VAL A 203 -2.17 -17.91 -5.09
C VAL A 203 -1.25 -18.46 -4.00
N GLY A 204 -0.74 -19.65 -4.26
CA GLY A 204 0.20 -20.33 -3.37
C GLY A 204 1.55 -19.63 -3.29
N THR A 205 2.32 -19.97 -2.27
CA THR A 205 3.57 -19.25 -1.92
C THR A 205 4.61 -19.25 -3.03
N SER A 206 4.78 -20.35 -3.78
CA SER A 206 5.76 -20.42 -4.87
C SER A 206 5.38 -19.52 -6.04
N ILE A 207 4.07 -19.45 -6.35
CA ILE A 207 3.55 -18.57 -7.40
C ILE A 207 3.69 -17.12 -6.97
N MET A 208 3.27 -16.79 -5.73
CA MET A 208 3.37 -15.42 -5.22
C MET A 208 4.82 -14.92 -5.22
N ASP A 209 5.78 -15.74 -4.79
CA ASP A 209 7.20 -15.38 -4.81
C ASP A 209 7.68 -15.02 -6.22
N GLN A 210 7.28 -15.77 -7.24
CA GLN A 210 7.61 -15.46 -8.62
C GLN A 210 6.92 -14.18 -9.12
N LEU A 211 5.63 -14.00 -8.80
CA LEU A 211 4.90 -12.77 -9.17
C LEU A 211 5.50 -11.52 -8.54
N LEU A 212 5.94 -11.60 -7.28
CA LEU A 212 6.58 -10.48 -6.59
C LEU A 212 7.89 -10.04 -7.23
N ARG A 213 8.58 -10.93 -7.93
CA ARG A 213 9.83 -10.63 -8.64
C ARG A 213 9.62 -10.14 -10.06
N GLU A 214 8.62 -10.70 -10.76
CA GLU A 214 8.49 -10.53 -12.21
C GLU A 214 7.35 -9.58 -12.63
N CYS A 215 6.45 -9.23 -11.69
CA CYS A 215 5.29 -8.36 -11.98
C CYS A 215 5.43 -6.95 -11.39
N THR A 216 6.65 -6.49 -11.13
CA THR A 216 6.95 -5.08 -10.89
C THR A 216 7.25 -4.36 -12.20
N GLU A 217 7.17 -3.04 -12.21
CA GLU A 217 7.50 -2.23 -13.37
C GLU A 217 8.95 -1.78 -13.34
N TYR A 218 9.60 -1.75 -14.50
CA TYR A 218 10.95 -1.25 -14.66
C TYR A 218 10.99 -0.10 -15.66
N ALA A 219 11.66 0.98 -15.30
CA ALA A 219 11.92 2.10 -16.19
C ALA A 219 13.42 2.31 -16.35
N VAL A 220 13.86 2.38 -17.60
CA VAL A 220 15.23 2.75 -17.93
C VAL A 220 15.25 4.23 -18.31
N ARG A 221 16.11 4.99 -17.65
CA ARG A 221 16.24 6.45 -17.86
C ARG A 221 17.67 6.79 -18.22
N VAL A 222 17.82 7.84 -19.02
CA VAL A 222 19.11 8.45 -19.37
C VAL A 222 19.02 9.96 -19.14
N GLN A 223 20.11 10.56 -18.76
CA GLN A 223 20.24 12.02 -18.77
C GLN A 223 20.87 12.44 -20.11
N LEU A 224 20.17 13.33 -20.79
CA LEU A 224 20.67 13.89 -22.06
C LEU A 224 21.38 15.20 -21.81
N ASN A 225 22.49 15.41 -22.54
CA ASN A 225 23.08 16.73 -22.64
C ASN A 225 22.07 17.69 -23.29
N PRO A 226 21.80 18.86 -22.71
CA PRO A 226 20.75 19.77 -23.19
C PRO A 226 21.03 20.33 -24.59
N ASP A 227 22.29 20.48 -25.00
CA ASP A 227 22.70 21.08 -26.27
C ASP A 227 22.79 20.04 -27.39
N THR A 228 23.47 18.93 -27.10
CA THR A 228 23.76 17.90 -28.13
C THR A 228 22.71 16.82 -28.25
N LYS A 229 21.81 16.71 -27.24
CA LYS A 229 20.80 15.66 -27.13
C LYS A 229 21.36 14.24 -27.10
N THR A 230 22.67 14.10 -26.84
CA THR A 230 23.32 12.80 -26.62
C THR A 230 23.25 12.37 -25.17
N VAL A 231 23.35 11.07 -24.89
CA VAL A 231 23.38 10.53 -23.53
C VAL A 231 24.62 11.04 -22.79
N GLU A 232 24.44 11.70 -21.67
CA GLU A 232 25.51 12.22 -20.80
C GLU A 232 25.72 11.29 -19.60
N HIS A 233 24.62 10.84 -18.97
CA HIS A 233 24.64 9.91 -17.84
C HIS A 233 23.57 8.84 -17.97
N GLY A 234 23.84 7.65 -17.42
CA GLY A 234 22.95 6.50 -17.44
C GLY A 234 23.45 5.38 -18.38
N PRO A 235 22.63 4.35 -18.64
CA PRO A 235 21.25 4.20 -18.21
C PRO A 235 21.08 3.98 -16.69
N PHE A 236 19.98 4.47 -16.11
CA PHE A 236 19.55 4.18 -14.75
C PHE A 236 18.29 3.33 -14.79
N THR A 237 18.29 2.20 -14.12
CA THR A 237 17.12 1.33 -14.05
C THR A 237 16.45 1.51 -12.70
N SER A 238 15.18 1.92 -12.71
CA SER A 238 14.36 2.07 -11.52
C SER A 238 13.24 1.04 -11.53
N GLU A 239 12.96 0.47 -10.36
CA GLU A 239 11.84 -0.43 -10.13
C GLU A 239 10.68 0.31 -9.47
N TYR A 240 9.45 -0.09 -9.79
CA TYR A 240 8.22 0.48 -9.22
C TYR A 240 7.23 -0.62 -8.89
N LEU A 241 6.47 -0.44 -7.83
CA LEU A 241 5.19 -1.12 -7.68
C LEU A 241 4.24 -0.60 -8.77
N PRO A 242 3.54 -1.48 -9.51
CA PRO A 242 2.64 -1.05 -10.56
C PRO A 242 1.44 -0.26 -10.04
N THR A 243 0.76 0.45 -10.93
CA THR A 243 -0.58 1.01 -10.67
C THR A 243 -1.51 -0.10 -10.20
N GLU A 244 -2.58 0.24 -9.47
CA GLU A 244 -3.55 -0.71 -8.92
C GLU A 244 -3.00 -1.64 -7.82
N THR A 245 -1.78 -1.39 -7.30
CA THR A 245 -1.24 -2.13 -6.14
C THR A 245 -1.95 -1.69 -4.87
N LEU A 246 -2.36 -2.66 -4.05
CA LEU A 246 -3.00 -2.41 -2.77
C LEU A 246 -2.07 -2.76 -1.61
N LEU A 247 -1.83 -1.78 -0.74
CA LEU A 247 -1.05 -1.90 0.48
C LEU A 247 -1.93 -1.55 1.69
N ALA A 248 -1.53 -2.00 2.89
CA ALA A 248 -2.21 -1.61 4.12
C ALA A 248 -1.25 -1.43 5.29
N THR A 249 -1.53 -0.45 6.14
CA THR A 249 -0.79 -0.15 7.37
C THR A 249 -1.71 0.17 8.53
N VAL A 250 -1.18 0.11 9.75
CA VAL A 250 -1.88 0.60 10.95
C VAL A 250 -1.23 1.89 11.43
N LEU A 251 -2.04 2.92 11.53
CA LEU A 251 -1.71 4.16 12.19
C LEU A 251 -2.21 4.10 13.64
N THR A 252 -1.40 4.51 14.60
CA THR A 252 -1.82 4.58 16.01
C THR A 252 -1.52 5.96 16.57
N LEU A 253 -2.58 6.68 16.94
CA LEU A 253 -2.48 7.95 17.63
C LEU A 253 -2.46 7.70 19.14
N ARG A 254 -1.38 8.09 19.79
CA ARG A 254 -1.24 7.99 21.26
C ARG A 254 -1.95 9.16 21.92
N THR A 255 -2.73 8.89 22.93
CA THR A 255 -3.31 9.92 23.81
C THR A 255 -2.28 10.24 24.88
N PRO A 256 -1.83 11.50 25.03
CA PRO A 256 -0.96 11.91 26.13
C PRO A 256 -1.63 11.61 27.48
N GLN A 257 -0.82 11.28 28.49
CA GLN A 257 -1.32 11.21 29.85
C GLN A 257 -1.62 12.63 30.36
N GLY A 258 -2.90 13.01 30.45
CA GLY A 258 -3.32 14.32 30.92
C GLY A 258 -4.61 14.83 30.27
N LYS A 259 -5.13 15.97 30.72
CA LYS A 259 -6.47 16.51 30.46
C LYS A 259 -6.73 17.10 29.04
N ASP A 260 -6.04 16.67 28.01
CA ASP A 260 -6.07 17.32 26.68
C ASP A 260 -6.93 16.55 25.66
N THR A 261 -8.12 16.13 26.08
CA THR A 261 -9.03 15.32 25.26
C THR A 261 -9.60 16.06 24.05
N GLU A 262 -9.74 17.39 24.11
CA GLU A 262 -10.22 18.19 22.98
C GLU A 262 -9.22 18.22 21.83
N HIS A 263 -7.93 18.39 22.11
CA HIS A 263 -6.87 18.36 21.10
C HIS A 263 -6.72 16.95 20.48
N ASP A 264 -6.97 15.89 21.23
CA ASP A 264 -6.91 14.52 20.71
C ASP A 264 -8.04 14.27 19.70
N ALA A 265 -9.25 14.74 19.98
CA ALA A 265 -10.39 14.65 19.06
C ALA A 265 -10.17 15.48 17.79
N GLU A 266 -9.56 16.67 17.92
CA GLU A 266 -9.19 17.51 16.78
C GLU A 266 -8.16 16.82 15.89
N HIS A 267 -7.08 16.26 16.47
CA HIS A 267 -6.06 15.55 15.70
C HIS A 267 -6.62 14.32 15.00
N GLN A 268 -7.53 13.57 15.63
CA GLN A 268 -8.21 12.46 14.97
C GLN A 268 -9.03 12.94 13.77
N ARG A 269 -9.79 14.02 13.93
CA ARG A 269 -10.58 14.60 12.82
C ARG A 269 -9.67 15.08 11.68
N LEU A 270 -8.56 15.74 11.99
CA LEU A 270 -7.58 16.19 11.00
C LEU A 270 -6.96 15.01 10.24
N LEU A 271 -6.58 13.94 10.94
CA LEU A 271 -6.05 12.73 10.34
C LEU A 271 -7.08 12.06 9.42
N ARG A 272 -8.35 11.95 9.86
CA ARG A 272 -9.43 11.41 9.04
C ARG A 272 -9.60 12.22 7.76
N LYS A 273 -9.77 13.53 7.88
CA LYS A 273 -9.92 14.42 6.73
C LYS A 273 -8.74 14.36 5.76
N LEU A 274 -7.51 14.12 6.26
CA LEU A 274 -6.32 14.07 5.42
C LEU A 274 -6.16 12.72 4.71
N PHE A 275 -6.59 11.62 5.30
CA PHE A 275 -6.26 10.28 4.83
C PHE A 275 -7.43 9.48 4.28
N ASP A 276 -8.67 9.96 4.44
CA ASP A 276 -9.82 9.25 3.89
C ASP A 276 -10.26 9.87 2.57
N GLY A 277 -10.24 9.07 1.51
CA GLY A 277 -10.61 9.50 0.16
C GLY A 277 -9.67 10.53 -0.48
N SER A 278 -8.43 10.63 -0.01
CA SER A 278 -7.44 11.59 -0.50
C SER A 278 -6.38 10.94 -1.37
N VAL A 279 -5.76 11.71 -2.27
CA VAL A 279 -4.58 11.30 -3.01
C VAL A 279 -3.34 11.84 -2.29
N LEU A 280 -2.42 10.94 -1.96
CA LEU A 280 -1.16 11.24 -1.30
C LEU A 280 -0.01 11.09 -2.29
N GLN A 281 1.06 11.87 -2.09
CA GLN A 281 2.33 11.68 -2.77
C GLN A 281 3.25 10.85 -1.88
N ILE A 282 3.64 9.66 -2.33
CA ILE A 282 4.48 8.72 -1.57
C ILE A 282 5.65 8.26 -2.46
N GLY A 283 6.85 8.21 -1.89
CA GLY A 283 8.05 7.72 -2.57
C GLY A 283 8.74 8.75 -3.44
N GLY A 284 9.61 8.29 -4.32
CA GLY A 284 10.41 9.12 -5.21
C GLY A 284 9.77 9.37 -6.58
N ASP A 285 10.50 10.13 -7.42
CA ASP A 285 10.11 10.42 -8.81
C ASP A 285 8.80 11.22 -8.96
N GLU A 286 8.45 12.03 -7.96
CA GLU A 286 7.26 12.87 -7.90
C GLU A 286 7.10 13.74 -9.18
N THR A 287 8.16 14.43 -9.57
CA THR A 287 8.16 15.30 -10.75
C THR A 287 8.01 14.54 -12.08
N LEU A 288 8.13 13.20 -12.04
CA LEU A 288 7.87 12.30 -13.16
C LEU A 288 6.46 11.68 -13.11
N GLY A 289 5.59 12.17 -12.22
CA GLY A 289 4.22 11.70 -12.06
C GLY A 289 4.12 10.32 -11.40
N LYS A 290 5.11 9.95 -10.59
CA LYS A 290 5.13 8.69 -9.84
C LYS A 290 4.67 8.90 -8.40
N GLY A 291 4.19 7.83 -7.76
CA GLY A 291 3.88 7.83 -6.34
C GLY A 291 2.56 8.51 -5.94
N LEU A 292 1.63 8.71 -6.88
CA LEU A 292 0.27 9.11 -6.54
C LEU A 292 -0.50 7.90 -6.00
N VAL A 293 -1.05 8.05 -4.79
CA VAL A 293 -1.66 6.94 -4.06
C VAL A 293 -2.96 7.39 -3.41
N TRP A 294 -4.06 6.74 -3.75
CA TRP A 294 -5.32 6.91 -3.02
C TRP A 294 -5.17 6.32 -1.62
N SER A 295 -5.60 7.06 -0.63
CA SER A 295 -5.62 6.63 0.76
C SER A 295 -7.05 6.52 1.27
N ARG A 296 -7.32 5.45 2.04
CA ARG A 296 -8.64 5.19 2.61
C ARG A 296 -8.52 4.61 4.03
N LEU A 297 -9.33 5.11 4.93
CA LEU A 297 -9.46 4.57 6.29
C LEU A 297 -10.58 3.53 6.32
N ALA A 298 -10.23 2.29 6.70
CA ALA A 298 -11.21 1.22 6.79
C ALA A 298 -12.27 1.50 7.88
N GLY A 299 -13.49 1.07 7.63
CA GLY A 299 -14.60 1.17 8.58
C GLY A 299 -15.28 2.53 8.65
N GLU A 300 -14.86 3.49 7.81
CA GLU A 300 -15.53 4.76 7.62
C GLU A 300 -16.37 4.67 6.33
N GLY A 301 -17.67 4.55 6.48
CA GLY A 301 -18.60 4.75 5.37
C GLY A 301 -18.42 6.17 4.86
N THR A 302 -18.56 6.36 3.55
CA THR A 302 -18.65 7.67 2.91
C THR A 302 -19.69 8.51 3.67
N GLY A 303 -19.21 9.32 4.62
CA GLY A 303 -20.03 10.37 5.19
C GLY A 303 -20.37 11.33 4.06
N GLU A 304 -21.65 11.51 3.81
CA GLU A 304 -22.24 12.53 2.95
C GLU A 304 -21.69 13.94 3.26
#